data_7e01e066e2c61e00398aff25c4e27c3a
#
_entry.id   7e01e066e2c61e00398aff25c4e27c3a
#
_cell.length_a   1.000
_cell.length_b   1.000
_cell.length_c   1.000
_cell.angle_alpha   90.00
_cell.angle_beta   90.00
_cell.angle_gamma   90.00
#
_symmetry.space_group_name_H-M   'P 1'
#
loop_
_entity.id
_entity.type
_entity.pdbx_description
1 polymer ?
#
loop_
_entity_poly.entity_id
_entity_poly.type
_entity_poly.pdbx_seq_one_letter_code
_entity_poly.pdbx_strand_id
1 'polypeptide(L)'
;RHEPRLKGIAILPLQDVPAAGAELRRVVKDYGMVGAVLPADGLPRPLGHPEFHPVYEEANRLGCMLAVHSQNSLRNNDLFMWRGEAATLAHVWPQMRQFTNFVFSGVLGRLPDLKIAFLEAGCGWVPYLMSKMGNRMGEAPTPAKLIERGQIYFQCGEEMTTGRDLELLGDECLFWASDFPHE
;
A
#
# COMPACT_ATOMS: atom_id res chain seq x y z
N ARG A 1 -19.31 -16.20 -16.76
CA ARG A 1 -18.21 -16.13 -17.78
C ARG A 1 -17.05 -15.40 -17.15
N HIS A 2 -15.87 -15.96 -17.17
CA HIS A 2 -14.65 -15.32 -16.71
C HIS A 2 -14.12 -14.41 -17.82
N GLU A 3 -13.98 -13.09 -17.53
CA GLU A 3 -13.33 -12.13 -18.43
C GLU A 3 -11.82 -12.11 -18.11
N PRO A 4 -10.96 -12.60 -18.99
CA PRO A 4 -9.53 -12.79 -18.66
C PRO A 4 -8.75 -11.49 -18.46
N ARG A 5 -9.29 -10.35 -18.90
CA ARG A 5 -8.70 -9.03 -18.67
C ARG A 5 -8.96 -8.48 -17.27
N LEU A 6 -10.00 -8.98 -16.60
CA LEU A 6 -10.29 -8.62 -15.21
C LEU A 6 -9.46 -9.49 -14.27
N LYS A 7 -8.76 -8.86 -13.36
CA LYS A 7 -7.98 -9.51 -12.31
C LYS A 7 -8.50 -9.10 -10.94
N GLY A 8 -8.68 -10.09 -10.09
CA GLY A 8 -9.10 -9.86 -8.70
C GLY A 8 -7.91 -9.72 -7.76
N ILE A 9 -8.12 -8.99 -6.67
CA ILE A 9 -7.27 -9.02 -5.48
C ILE A 9 -8.11 -9.47 -4.29
N ALA A 10 -7.51 -10.19 -3.34
CA ALA A 10 -8.20 -10.81 -2.23
C ALA A 10 -8.22 -9.92 -0.99
N ILE A 11 -9.14 -10.19 -0.08
CA ILE A 11 -9.11 -9.69 1.30
C ILE A 11 -8.55 -10.82 2.16
N LEU A 12 -7.59 -10.51 3.03
CA LEU A 12 -6.93 -11.48 3.90
C LEU A 12 -7.39 -11.35 5.36
N PRO A 13 -7.53 -12.46 6.09
CA PRO A 13 -7.83 -12.46 7.51
C PRO A 13 -6.57 -12.13 8.35
N LEU A 14 -6.09 -10.89 8.29
CA LEU A 14 -4.83 -10.47 8.93
C LEU A 14 -4.84 -10.55 10.46
N GLN A 15 -5.99 -10.79 11.08
CA GLN A 15 -6.11 -11.11 12.50
C GLN A 15 -5.55 -12.50 12.85
N ASP A 16 -5.42 -13.37 11.86
CA ASP A 16 -4.79 -14.69 11.91
C ASP A 16 -3.75 -14.79 10.80
N VAL A 17 -2.50 -14.47 11.13
CA VAL A 17 -1.41 -14.38 10.15
C VAL A 17 -1.14 -15.70 9.42
N PRO A 18 -1.13 -16.88 10.09
CA PRO A 18 -1.07 -18.16 9.39
C PRO A 18 -2.20 -18.38 8.39
N ALA A 19 -3.46 -18.07 8.77
CA ALA A 19 -4.60 -18.17 7.87
C ALA A 19 -4.49 -17.19 6.70
N ALA A 20 -4.00 -15.96 6.93
CA ALA A 20 -3.78 -14.96 5.90
C ALA A 20 -2.76 -15.43 4.84
N GLY A 21 -1.64 -16.03 5.28
CA GLY A 21 -0.64 -16.60 4.36
C GLY A 21 -1.18 -17.78 3.56
N ALA A 22 -1.96 -18.66 4.19
CA ALA A 22 -2.61 -19.78 3.51
C ALA A 22 -3.65 -19.30 2.49
N GLU A 23 -4.45 -18.31 2.84
CA GLU A 23 -5.45 -17.72 1.95
C GLU A 23 -4.81 -17.01 0.76
N LEU A 24 -3.75 -16.22 0.99
CA LEU A 24 -3.00 -15.59 -0.10
C LEU A 24 -2.52 -16.63 -1.12
N ARG A 25 -1.95 -17.74 -0.64
CA ARG A 25 -1.52 -18.84 -1.51
C ARG A 25 -2.67 -19.43 -2.29
N ARG A 26 -3.79 -19.69 -1.64
CA ARG A 26 -4.98 -20.27 -2.24
C ARG A 26 -5.53 -19.37 -3.36
N VAL A 27 -5.74 -18.08 -3.07
CA VAL A 27 -6.35 -17.16 -4.05
C VAL A 27 -5.47 -16.91 -5.26
N VAL A 28 -4.15 -16.87 -5.08
CA VAL A 28 -3.22 -16.70 -6.20
C VAL A 28 -3.14 -17.97 -7.04
N LYS A 29 -3.01 -19.16 -6.42
CA LYS A 29 -2.82 -20.40 -7.15
C LYS A 29 -4.09 -20.96 -7.76
N ASP A 30 -5.20 -20.94 -6.99
CA ASP A 30 -6.43 -21.64 -7.39
C ASP A 30 -7.39 -20.73 -8.15
N TYR A 31 -7.34 -19.42 -7.90
CA TYR A 31 -8.24 -18.42 -8.53
C TYR A 31 -7.54 -17.46 -9.48
N GLY A 32 -6.22 -17.51 -9.58
CA GLY A 32 -5.45 -16.61 -10.44
C GLY A 32 -5.54 -15.13 -10.05
N MET A 33 -5.79 -14.84 -8.77
CA MET A 33 -5.75 -13.48 -8.25
C MET A 33 -4.32 -12.95 -8.29
N VAL A 34 -4.17 -11.63 -8.48
CA VAL A 34 -2.86 -11.01 -8.66
C VAL A 34 -2.28 -10.44 -7.38
N GLY A 35 -3.01 -10.50 -6.29
CA GLY A 35 -2.57 -9.98 -4.99
C GLY A 35 -3.67 -9.95 -3.95
N ALA A 36 -3.45 -9.14 -2.91
CA ALA A 36 -4.40 -8.95 -1.83
C ALA A 36 -4.37 -7.53 -1.27
N VAL A 37 -5.47 -7.12 -0.63
CA VAL A 37 -5.60 -5.85 0.08
C VAL A 37 -5.08 -5.98 1.51
N LEU A 38 -4.34 -4.97 1.95
CA LEU A 38 -3.92 -4.73 3.32
C LEU A 38 -4.62 -3.48 3.85
N PRO A 39 -5.33 -3.55 4.98
CA PRO A 39 -5.97 -2.37 5.56
C PRO A 39 -4.92 -1.41 6.14
N ALA A 40 -5.00 -0.13 5.77
CA ALA A 40 -4.08 0.89 6.29
C ALA A 40 -4.33 1.20 7.78
N ASP A 41 -5.51 0.88 8.28
CA ASP A 41 -5.94 1.09 9.66
C ASP A 41 -6.75 -0.10 10.19
N GLY A 42 -7.18 -0.02 11.45
CA GLY A 42 -8.00 -1.05 12.10
C GLY A 42 -7.23 -2.25 12.65
N LEU A 43 -5.97 -2.43 12.30
CA LEU A 43 -5.11 -3.48 12.87
C LEU A 43 -4.45 -3.03 14.18
N PRO A 44 -4.19 -3.96 15.12
CA PRO A 44 -3.56 -3.63 16.40
C PRO A 44 -2.08 -3.23 16.24
N ARG A 45 -1.44 -3.59 15.14
CA ARG A 45 -0.04 -3.30 14.81
C ARG A 45 0.07 -2.63 13.45
N PRO A 46 1.08 -1.78 13.23
CA PRO A 46 1.35 -1.24 11.90
C PRO A 46 1.84 -2.34 10.96
N LEU A 47 1.60 -2.17 9.65
CA LEU A 47 1.87 -3.20 8.65
C LEU A 47 3.34 -3.64 8.54
N GLY A 48 4.31 -2.77 8.84
CA GLY A 48 5.73 -3.18 8.88
C GLY A 48 6.12 -3.98 10.13
N HIS A 49 5.18 -4.30 11.04
CA HIS A 49 5.48 -5.07 12.23
C HIS A 49 5.88 -6.51 11.87
N PRO A 50 6.89 -7.11 12.55
CA PRO A 50 7.38 -8.47 12.26
C PRO A 50 6.31 -9.55 12.25
N GLU A 51 5.22 -9.38 12.99
CA GLU A 51 4.09 -10.29 13.01
C GLU A 51 3.52 -10.58 11.61
N PHE A 52 3.53 -9.58 10.69
CA PHE A 52 3.01 -9.72 9.33
C PHE A 52 4.05 -10.24 8.32
N HIS A 53 5.32 -10.38 8.69
CA HIS A 53 6.37 -10.82 7.78
C HIS A 53 6.07 -12.14 7.07
N PRO A 54 5.45 -13.17 7.70
CA PRO A 54 5.10 -14.41 7.00
C PRO A 54 4.17 -14.21 5.78
N VAL A 55 3.27 -13.22 5.84
CA VAL A 55 2.41 -12.88 4.70
C VAL A 55 3.23 -12.24 3.58
N TYR A 56 4.20 -11.40 3.92
CA TYR A 56 5.09 -10.73 2.96
C TYR A 56 6.06 -11.69 2.30
N GLU A 57 6.60 -12.64 3.06
CA GLU A 57 7.43 -13.73 2.53
C GLU A 57 6.65 -14.58 1.54
N GLU A 58 5.39 -14.87 1.84
CA GLU A 58 4.53 -15.61 0.93
C GLU A 58 4.19 -14.79 -0.33
N ALA A 59 3.88 -13.49 -0.20
CA ALA A 59 3.66 -12.60 -1.33
C ALA A 59 4.90 -12.50 -2.23
N ASN A 60 6.08 -12.33 -1.64
CA ASN A 60 7.37 -12.33 -2.33
C ASN A 60 7.59 -13.64 -3.11
N ARG A 61 7.36 -14.79 -2.47
CA ARG A 61 7.50 -16.11 -3.08
C ARG A 61 6.52 -16.34 -4.25
N LEU A 62 5.31 -15.80 -4.14
CA LEU A 62 4.27 -15.90 -5.17
C LEU A 62 4.43 -14.87 -6.30
N GLY A 63 5.27 -13.86 -6.11
CA GLY A 63 5.42 -12.74 -7.05
C GLY A 63 4.16 -11.89 -7.20
N CYS A 64 3.30 -11.85 -6.17
CA CYS A 64 2.05 -11.10 -6.19
C CYS A 64 2.17 -9.77 -5.45
N MET A 65 1.27 -8.82 -5.79
CA MET A 65 1.26 -7.48 -5.19
C MET A 65 0.38 -7.44 -3.94
N LEU A 66 0.77 -6.66 -2.95
CA LEU A 66 -0.07 -6.30 -1.82
C LEU A 66 -0.48 -4.83 -1.94
N ALA A 67 -1.76 -4.54 -1.81
CA ALA A 67 -2.33 -3.22 -2.00
C ALA A 67 -2.82 -2.64 -0.68
N VAL A 68 -2.21 -1.55 -0.23
CA VAL A 68 -2.63 -0.84 0.99
C VAL A 68 -3.79 0.07 0.66
N HIS A 69 -4.89 -0.09 1.36
CA HIS A 69 -6.11 0.69 1.19
C HIS A 69 -6.64 1.16 2.55
N SER A 70 -7.06 2.41 2.64
CA SER A 70 -7.68 2.93 3.85
C SER A 70 -9.10 2.37 3.99
N GLN A 71 -9.43 2.00 5.20
CA GLN A 71 -10.79 1.67 5.57
C GLN A 71 -11.27 2.82 6.47
N ASN A 72 -12.37 3.46 6.12
CA ASN A 72 -12.97 4.50 6.95
C ASN A 72 -13.36 3.91 8.31
N SER A 73 -12.36 3.57 9.13
CA SER A 73 -12.60 3.05 10.47
C SER A 73 -13.25 4.12 11.33
N LEU A 74 -14.17 3.72 12.18
CA LEU A 74 -14.81 4.61 13.15
C LEU A 74 -13.77 5.37 14.00
N ARG A 75 -12.61 4.76 14.29
CA ARG A 75 -11.51 5.40 15.01
C ARG A 75 -10.93 6.61 14.29
N ASN A 76 -10.79 6.56 12.98
CA ASN A 76 -10.30 7.70 12.22
C ASN A 76 -11.35 8.81 12.16
N ASN A 77 -12.62 8.45 12.05
CA ASN A 77 -13.73 9.41 12.03
C ASN A 77 -13.94 10.12 13.38
N ASP A 78 -13.71 9.42 14.49
CA ASP A 78 -13.82 9.99 15.86
C ASP A 78 -12.77 11.07 16.16
N LEU A 79 -11.71 11.16 15.36
CA LEU A 79 -10.67 12.18 15.48
C LEU A 79 -11.03 13.49 14.76
N PHE A 80 -12.09 13.50 13.97
CA PHE A 80 -12.48 14.62 13.13
C PHE A 80 -13.80 15.24 13.60
N MET A 81 -13.83 16.56 13.69
CA MET A 81 -15.02 17.30 14.07
C MET A 81 -15.95 17.55 12.87
N TRP A 82 -15.38 17.64 11.66
CA TRP A 82 -16.09 18.01 10.45
C TRP A 82 -15.99 16.93 9.38
N ARG A 83 -17.11 16.67 8.68
CA ARG A 83 -17.12 15.68 7.59
C ARG A 83 -16.09 16.01 6.49
N GLY A 84 -15.90 17.29 6.15
CA GLY A 84 -14.91 17.73 5.16
C GLY A 84 -13.47 17.46 5.62
N GLU A 85 -13.19 17.62 6.90
CA GLU A 85 -11.90 17.29 7.52
C GLU A 85 -11.62 15.78 7.41
N ALA A 86 -12.60 14.96 7.79
CA ALA A 86 -12.50 13.51 7.66
C ALA A 86 -12.30 13.10 6.18
N ALA A 87 -13.06 13.65 5.26
CA ALA A 87 -12.91 13.37 3.82
C ALA A 87 -11.51 13.74 3.29
N THR A 88 -10.89 14.78 3.85
CA THR A 88 -9.55 15.23 3.43
C THR A 88 -8.43 14.35 3.96
N LEU A 89 -8.53 13.86 5.20
CA LEU A 89 -7.41 13.24 5.91
C LEU A 89 -7.59 11.75 6.19
N ALA A 90 -8.83 11.27 6.40
CA ALA A 90 -9.06 9.91 6.87
C ALA A 90 -8.58 8.84 5.88
N HIS A 91 -8.54 9.15 4.60
CA HIS A 91 -8.08 8.22 3.57
C HIS A 91 -6.56 8.25 3.40
N VAL A 92 -5.96 9.42 3.33
CA VAL A 92 -4.53 9.58 3.05
C VAL A 92 -3.65 9.35 4.28
N TRP A 93 -4.05 9.86 5.46
CA TRP A 93 -3.22 9.79 6.66
C TRP A 93 -2.83 8.36 7.10
N PRO A 94 -3.74 7.37 7.17
CA PRO A 94 -3.35 6.00 7.47
C PRO A 94 -2.32 5.45 6.50
N GLN A 95 -2.44 5.75 5.21
CA GLN A 95 -1.51 5.28 4.19
C GLN A 95 -0.14 5.93 4.30
N MET A 96 -0.06 7.24 4.56
CA MET A 96 1.21 7.93 4.88
C MET A 96 1.94 7.25 6.04
N ARG A 97 1.19 6.88 7.09
CA ARG A 97 1.72 6.15 8.25
C ARG A 97 2.26 4.77 7.84
N GLN A 98 1.50 4.01 7.04
CA GLN A 98 1.93 2.67 6.63
C GLN A 98 3.11 2.73 5.66
N PHE A 99 3.15 3.67 4.73
CA PHE A 99 4.30 3.88 3.87
C PHE A 99 5.57 4.13 4.70
N THR A 100 5.50 5.08 5.63
CA THR A 100 6.60 5.36 6.54
C THR A 100 7.02 4.11 7.30
N ASN A 101 6.07 3.36 7.82
CA ASN A 101 6.33 2.15 8.60
C ASN A 101 6.97 1.03 7.76
N PHE A 102 6.49 0.77 6.54
CA PHE A 102 7.09 -0.20 5.63
C PHE A 102 8.56 0.14 5.33
N VAL A 103 8.84 1.40 5.04
CA VAL A 103 10.20 1.85 4.73
C VAL A 103 11.12 1.65 5.95
N PHE A 104 10.73 2.11 7.13
CA PHE A 104 11.56 1.98 8.35
C PHE A 104 11.65 0.54 8.88
N SER A 105 10.70 -0.32 8.59
CA SER A 105 10.75 -1.73 9.01
C SER A 105 11.86 -2.53 8.34
N GLY A 106 12.34 -2.06 7.19
CA GLY A 106 13.35 -2.74 6.38
C GLY A 106 12.85 -4.00 5.69
N VAL A 107 11.56 -4.36 5.80
CA VAL A 107 11.02 -5.59 5.20
C VAL A 107 11.18 -5.62 3.68
N LEU A 108 10.98 -4.49 3.01
CA LEU A 108 11.18 -4.35 1.56
C LEU A 108 12.65 -4.56 1.15
N GLY A 109 13.59 -4.19 1.99
CA GLY A 109 15.01 -4.45 1.74
C GLY A 109 15.38 -5.93 1.81
N ARG A 110 14.67 -6.71 2.64
CA ARG A 110 14.90 -8.15 2.80
C ARG A 110 14.15 -9.01 1.76
N LEU A 111 13.08 -8.49 1.20
CA LEU A 111 12.19 -9.19 0.27
C LEU A 111 12.18 -8.46 -1.07
N PRO A 112 13.16 -8.74 -1.96
CA PRO A 112 13.38 -7.92 -3.15
C PRO A 112 12.28 -7.99 -4.21
N ASP A 113 11.49 -9.05 -4.22
CA ASP A 113 10.37 -9.23 -5.16
C ASP A 113 9.01 -8.80 -4.58
N LEU A 114 8.98 -8.39 -3.30
CA LEU A 114 7.77 -7.89 -2.67
C LEU A 114 7.39 -6.54 -3.26
N LYS A 115 6.13 -6.43 -3.69
CA LYS A 115 5.55 -5.21 -4.28
C LYS A 115 4.39 -4.72 -3.42
N ILE A 116 4.43 -3.45 -3.08
CA ILE A 116 3.39 -2.76 -2.29
C ILE A 116 2.82 -1.61 -3.13
N ALA A 117 1.51 -1.56 -3.26
CA ALA A 117 0.80 -0.44 -3.89
C ALA A 117 -0.02 0.33 -2.84
N PHE A 118 -0.11 1.64 -2.97
CA PHE A 118 -0.94 2.51 -2.15
C PHE A 118 -2.10 3.02 -3.00
N LEU A 119 -3.34 2.70 -2.58
CA LEU A 119 -4.57 2.95 -3.33
C LEU A 119 -5.35 4.13 -2.76
N GLU A 120 -5.97 4.92 -3.64
CA GLU A 120 -6.90 6.02 -3.29
C GLU A 120 -6.36 7.03 -2.27
N ALA A 121 -5.06 7.29 -2.28
CA ALA A 121 -4.46 8.27 -1.38
C ALA A 121 -3.73 9.37 -2.13
N GLY A 122 -3.78 9.32 -3.45
CA GLY A 122 -2.95 10.17 -4.27
C GLY A 122 -1.45 9.93 -4.08
N CYS A 123 -0.63 10.74 -4.72
CA CYS A 123 0.83 10.61 -4.65
C CYS A 123 1.56 11.90 -4.21
N GLY A 124 0.88 13.05 -4.12
CA GLY A 124 1.50 14.34 -3.80
C GLY A 124 2.16 14.43 -2.41
N TRP A 125 1.77 13.57 -1.49
CA TRP A 125 2.38 13.47 -0.15
C TRP A 125 3.71 12.68 -0.14
N VAL A 126 3.99 11.90 -1.18
CA VAL A 126 5.15 11.00 -1.23
C VAL A 126 6.46 11.76 -1.24
N PRO A 127 6.70 12.77 -2.12
CA PRO A 127 7.92 13.56 -2.13
C PRO A 127 8.20 14.24 -0.79
N TYR A 128 7.14 14.73 -0.12
CA TYR A 128 7.25 15.33 1.21
C TYR A 128 7.78 14.32 2.23
N LEU A 129 7.20 13.13 2.31
CA LEU A 129 7.67 12.10 3.26
C LEU A 129 9.06 11.60 2.92
N MET A 130 9.38 11.41 1.64
CA MET A 130 10.74 11.06 1.20
C MET A 130 11.77 12.07 1.71
N SER A 131 11.47 13.37 1.57
CA SER A 131 12.30 14.45 2.10
C SER A 131 12.45 14.38 3.62
N LYS A 132 11.36 14.07 4.36
CA LYS A 132 11.40 13.95 5.83
C LYS A 132 12.15 12.72 6.32
N MET A 133 12.06 11.61 5.61
CA MET A 133 12.82 10.39 5.92
C MET A 133 14.32 10.62 5.74
N GLY A 134 14.75 11.15 4.59
CA GLY A 134 16.11 11.59 4.32
C GLY A 134 17.18 10.73 5.00
N ASN A 135 18.05 11.36 5.77
CA ASN A 135 19.17 10.72 6.47
C ASN A 135 18.76 9.90 7.71
N ARG A 136 17.46 9.72 7.98
CA ARG A 136 16.98 8.95 9.14
C ARG A 136 16.90 7.45 8.88
N MET A 137 17.22 7.01 7.65
CA MET A 137 17.01 5.62 7.21
C MET A 137 18.07 4.64 7.71
N GLY A 138 19.22 5.11 8.21
CA GLY A 138 20.34 4.24 8.57
C GLY A 138 20.81 3.42 7.34
N GLU A 139 20.90 2.09 7.50
CA GLU A 139 21.29 1.16 6.43
C GLU A 139 20.11 0.66 5.58
N ALA A 140 18.88 1.00 5.96
CA ALA A 140 17.70 0.59 5.19
C ALA A 140 17.64 1.30 3.83
N PRO A 141 17.13 0.64 2.78
CA PRO A 141 17.00 1.27 1.47
C PRO A 141 16.06 2.48 1.56
N THR A 142 16.47 3.57 0.94
CA THR A 142 15.64 4.79 0.87
C THR A 142 14.38 4.55 0.03
N PRO A 143 13.32 5.35 0.23
CA PRO A 143 12.13 5.26 -0.62
C PRO A 143 12.44 5.36 -2.12
N ALA A 144 13.35 6.27 -2.51
CA ALA A 144 13.78 6.39 -3.91
C ALA A 144 14.37 5.08 -4.44
N LYS A 145 15.19 4.40 -3.63
CA LYS A 145 15.79 3.11 -4.01
C LYS A 145 14.73 1.99 -4.11
N LEU A 146 13.71 2.03 -3.27
CA LEU A 146 12.60 1.07 -3.33
C LEU A 146 11.71 1.30 -4.56
N ILE A 147 11.51 2.55 -4.96
CA ILE A 147 10.83 2.93 -6.20
C ILE A 147 11.65 2.45 -7.42
N GLU A 148 12.93 2.76 -7.47
CA GLU A 148 13.84 2.32 -8.53
C GLU A 148 13.86 0.79 -8.72
N ARG A 149 13.70 0.04 -7.63
CA ARG A 149 13.60 -1.43 -7.64
C ARG A 149 12.22 -1.95 -8.05
N GLY A 150 11.23 -1.08 -8.28
CA GLY A 150 9.86 -1.48 -8.58
C GLY A 150 9.17 -2.21 -7.43
N GLN A 151 9.43 -1.80 -6.19
CA GLN A 151 8.84 -2.40 -5.00
C GLN A 151 7.68 -1.59 -4.42
N ILE A 152 7.57 -0.29 -4.74
CA ILE A 152 6.52 0.59 -4.23
C ILE A 152 5.85 1.31 -5.38
N TYR A 153 4.51 1.36 -5.32
CA TYR A 153 3.66 1.98 -6.32
C TYR A 153 2.58 2.84 -5.66
N PHE A 154 2.15 3.90 -6.36
CA PHE A 154 1.13 4.83 -5.86
C PHE A 154 0.07 5.09 -6.91
N GLN A 155 -1.19 5.10 -6.49
CA GLN A 155 -2.28 5.60 -7.33
C GLN A 155 -2.20 7.12 -7.40
N CYS A 156 -2.35 7.66 -8.60
CA CYS A 156 -2.39 9.10 -8.87
C CYS A 156 -3.63 9.45 -9.71
N GLY A 157 -3.88 10.74 -9.92
CA GLY A 157 -4.87 11.23 -10.85
C GLY A 157 -6.03 12.01 -10.25
N GLU A 158 -6.14 12.05 -8.93
CA GLU A 158 -7.17 12.83 -8.22
C GLU A 158 -6.68 14.22 -7.80
N GLU A 159 -5.37 14.44 -7.81
CA GLU A 159 -4.78 15.68 -7.35
C GLU A 159 -4.48 16.64 -8.51
N MET A 160 -4.63 17.93 -8.23
CA MET A 160 -4.26 18.99 -9.16
C MET A 160 -2.75 19.05 -9.46
N THR A 161 -1.92 18.41 -8.64
CA THR A 161 -0.45 18.43 -8.73
C THR A 161 0.15 17.24 -9.46
N THR A 162 -0.66 16.34 -10.00
CA THR A 162 -0.21 15.07 -10.62
C THR A 162 0.93 15.26 -11.63
N GLY A 163 0.89 16.31 -12.46
CA GLY A 163 1.98 16.58 -13.40
C GLY A 163 3.32 16.85 -12.72
N ARG A 164 3.33 17.57 -11.61
CA ARG A 164 4.54 17.84 -10.83
C ARG A 164 5.01 16.61 -10.06
N ASP A 165 4.07 15.81 -9.58
CA ASP A 165 4.38 14.56 -8.88
C ASP A 165 5.05 13.56 -9.83
N LEU A 166 4.61 13.49 -11.09
CA LEU A 166 5.27 12.74 -12.16
C LEU A 166 6.72 13.19 -12.39
N GLU A 167 6.98 14.51 -12.39
CA GLU A 167 8.34 15.04 -12.51
C GLU A 167 9.26 14.65 -11.33
N LEU A 168 8.68 14.53 -10.13
CA LEU A 168 9.44 14.24 -8.90
C LEU A 168 9.63 12.73 -8.63
N LEU A 169 8.67 11.92 -9.00
CA LEU A 169 8.63 10.49 -8.68
C LEU A 169 8.99 9.61 -9.88
N GLY A 170 8.82 10.12 -11.10
CA GLY A 170 8.82 9.31 -12.32
C GLY A 170 7.48 8.62 -12.54
N ASP A 171 7.26 8.09 -13.73
CA ASP A 171 6.02 7.43 -14.15
C ASP A 171 5.98 5.93 -13.81
N GLU A 172 7.14 5.31 -13.63
CA GLU A 172 7.26 3.86 -13.40
C GLU A 172 6.63 3.36 -12.09
N CYS A 173 6.49 4.23 -11.08
CA CYS A 173 5.88 3.90 -9.79
C CYS A 173 4.43 4.38 -9.64
N LEU A 174 3.89 5.04 -10.66
CA LEU A 174 2.56 5.63 -10.63
C LEU A 174 1.59 4.84 -11.50
N PHE A 175 0.36 4.71 -11.04
CA PHE A 175 -0.73 4.13 -11.81
C PHE A 175 -2.02 4.90 -11.58
N TRP A 176 -2.93 4.84 -12.53
CA TRP A 176 -4.24 5.46 -12.47
C TRP A 176 -5.33 4.43 -12.19
N ALA A 177 -6.39 4.84 -11.50
CA ALA A 177 -7.61 4.08 -11.32
C ALA A 177 -8.84 4.98 -11.47
N SER A 178 -9.94 4.41 -11.95
CA SER A 178 -11.21 5.14 -12.13
C SER A 178 -12.05 5.19 -10.86
N ASP A 179 -11.71 4.40 -9.87
CA ASP A 179 -12.52 4.17 -8.66
C ASP A 179 -13.98 3.76 -8.96
N PHE A 180 -14.23 3.23 -10.18
CA PHE A 180 -15.56 2.78 -10.55
C PHE A 180 -16.01 1.61 -9.63
N PRO A 181 -17.26 1.63 -9.06
CA PRO A 181 -18.37 2.52 -9.40
C PRO A 181 -18.60 3.70 -8.42
N HIS A 182 -17.60 4.12 -7.67
CA HIS A 182 -17.73 5.30 -6.80
C HIS A 182 -17.83 6.57 -7.66
N GLU A 183 -18.57 7.58 -7.15
CA GLU A 183 -18.71 8.92 -7.73
C GLU A 183 -17.93 9.95 -6.91
#